data_8304a858956c23633afaf4524607ad51
#
_entry.id   8304a858956c23633afaf4524607ad51
#
_cell.length_a   1.000
_cell.length_b   1.000
_cell.length_c   1.000
_cell.angle_alpha   90.00
_cell.angle_beta   90.00
_cell.angle_gamma   90.00
#
_symmetry.space_group_name_H-M   'P 1'
#
loop_
_entity.id
_entity.type
_entity.pdbx_description
1 polymer ?
#
loop_
_entity_poly.entity_id
_entity_poly.type
_entity_poly.pdbx_seq_one_letter_code
_entity_poly.pdbx_strand_id
1 'polypeptide(L)'
;MGFLTLVLHKLSICPFSFLLFILYASAVPLATTNTRPSYHITPEKKWMNDPQRPFFLGDEWHLYYLYNSNFDSSNPGSGGTEWYHITSTDMVHWTRRGVVLEKYKPNPPSGIILGDIETGSAVVDINNTAGFGRSAVVAIVTQMADGVQQQSLFYSTDNGYSFIPYEGNPIMPNPSPSAKPAFRDPKIFWDDKEGRWVMSLAEGDKIGFYTSIDLKTWAYVSEFKPENAGVDLGILECPDLYQIDLDGDSTKRTWILALGANGYRYNRTTGTAYWTGKWDGNGFTATESFPQWMDDGPDFYATVSWENPDDRYGSRYAIAWMNSWDYAASLPYYADFAGQDSLVREVKLKTINSSPTLVSIPIGGYGEIFASPKSVSDKTITTDPASASLPSGMEQGAYIIRATISKNDGDKGNEVRFVIKSDGTFSTTVGYDFVHSQAFLVRDSDGSATDSMAAGPKQAYDTVRTAPDPTGGSTVKLVIYVDWNSVEIFVNDGEAVLSGLIYPNQEANGIQVVSDIGSLTLVSFSYAACDSIDYLGKA
;
A
#
# COMPACT_ATOMS: atom_id res chain seq x y z
N MET A 1 3.86 -68.77 -48.46
CA MET A 1 3.03 -69.23 -49.59
C MET A 1 1.69 -68.59 -49.41
N GLY A 2 1.11 -67.81 -50.17
CA GLY A 2 1.30 -67.35 -51.55
C GLY A 2 0.40 -66.16 -51.80
N PHE A 3 0.90 -65.32 -52.65
CA PHE A 3 0.32 -64.55 -53.74
C PHE A 3 -0.90 -63.67 -53.49
N LEU A 4 -0.69 -62.40 -53.46
CA LEU A 4 -0.89 -61.32 -54.47
C LEU A 4 -2.03 -61.52 -55.45
N THR A 5 -2.97 -60.60 -55.53
CA THR A 5 -3.50 -60.08 -56.80
C THR A 5 -4.00 -58.62 -56.65
N LEU A 6 -3.37 -57.79 -57.45
CA LEU A 6 -3.67 -56.37 -57.66
C LEU A 6 -4.89 -56.25 -58.59
N VAL A 7 -5.85 -55.38 -58.25
CA VAL A 7 -6.84 -54.89 -59.24
C VAL A 7 -6.85 -53.37 -59.24
N LEU A 8 -6.32 -52.84 -60.32
CA LEU A 8 -6.37 -51.41 -60.69
C LEU A 8 -7.79 -51.09 -61.19
N HIS A 9 -8.47 -50.16 -60.55
CA HIS A 9 -9.59 -49.44 -61.17
C HIS A 9 -9.23 -47.99 -61.36
N LYS A 10 -9.20 -47.58 -62.61
CA LYS A 10 -9.11 -46.19 -63.07
C LYS A 10 -10.38 -45.46 -62.61
N LEU A 11 -10.23 -44.35 -61.90
CA LEU A 11 -11.28 -43.37 -61.70
C LEU A 11 -10.79 -42.00 -62.18
N SER A 12 -11.66 -41.45 -63.02
CA SER A 12 -11.60 -40.24 -63.78
C SER A 12 -11.36 -39.01 -62.92
N ILE A 13 -10.42 -38.17 -63.32
CA ILE A 13 -10.09 -36.90 -62.67
C ILE A 13 -11.07 -35.83 -63.15
N CYS A 14 -11.90 -35.33 -62.27
CA CYS A 14 -12.66 -34.10 -62.48
C CYS A 14 -11.91 -32.93 -61.75
N PRO A 15 -11.63 -31.82 -62.41
CA PRO A 15 -10.90 -30.73 -61.78
C PRO A 15 -11.86 -29.89 -60.91
N PHE A 16 -11.83 -30.11 -59.61
CA PHE A 16 -12.42 -29.17 -58.70
C PHE A 16 -11.38 -28.09 -58.36
N SER A 17 -11.69 -26.88 -58.81
CA SER A 17 -10.96 -25.66 -58.40
C SER A 17 -11.20 -25.43 -56.91
N PHE A 18 -10.18 -25.71 -56.10
CA PHE A 18 -10.16 -25.28 -54.70
C PHE A 18 -9.90 -23.78 -54.65
N LEU A 19 -10.94 -22.98 -54.41
CA LEU A 19 -10.81 -21.59 -54.01
C LEU A 19 -10.30 -21.58 -52.57
N LEU A 20 -9.00 -21.28 -52.42
CA LEU A 20 -8.37 -21.07 -51.11
C LEU A 20 -8.85 -19.72 -50.57
N PHE A 21 -9.90 -19.71 -49.71
CA PHE A 21 -10.21 -18.55 -48.89
C PHE A 21 -9.11 -18.40 -47.82
N ILE A 22 -8.13 -17.54 -48.08
CA ILE A 22 -7.24 -17.04 -47.04
C ILE A 22 -8.08 -16.08 -46.20
N LEU A 23 -8.63 -16.60 -45.11
CA LEU A 23 -9.12 -15.76 -44.02
C LEU A 23 -7.91 -15.03 -43.42
N TYR A 24 -7.69 -13.79 -43.83
CA TYR A 24 -6.92 -12.85 -43.05
C TYR A 24 -7.70 -12.63 -41.75
N ALA A 25 -7.36 -13.38 -40.70
CA ALA A 25 -7.63 -12.94 -39.37
C ALA A 25 -6.80 -11.68 -39.16
N SER A 26 -7.38 -10.52 -39.40
CA SER A 26 -6.88 -9.28 -38.85
C SER A 26 -6.87 -9.49 -37.36
N ALA A 27 -5.67 -9.69 -36.77
CA ALA A 27 -5.48 -9.50 -35.35
C ALA A 27 -5.97 -8.08 -35.06
N VAL A 28 -7.13 -7.97 -34.45
CA VAL A 28 -7.55 -6.72 -33.82
C VAL A 28 -6.39 -6.42 -32.86
N PRO A 29 -5.72 -5.27 -32.98
CA PRO A 29 -4.74 -4.89 -31.98
C PRO A 29 -5.49 -4.98 -30.64
N LEU A 30 -5.00 -5.80 -29.70
CA LEU A 30 -5.41 -5.63 -28.32
C LEU A 30 -5.16 -4.14 -28.05
N ALA A 31 -6.23 -3.39 -27.85
CA ALA A 31 -6.10 -2.04 -27.36
C ALA A 31 -5.23 -2.16 -26.10
N THR A 32 -4.11 -1.48 -26.10
CA THR A 32 -3.24 -1.37 -24.92
C THR A 32 -4.05 -0.58 -23.92
N THR A 33 -4.81 -1.28 -23.12
CA THR A 33 -5.67 -0.73 -22.11
C THR A 33 -4.79 -0.18 -21.02
N ASN A 34 -4.86 1.12 -20.84
CA ASN A 34 -4.14 1.79 -19.78
C ASN A 34 -4.87 1.53 -18.45
N THR A 35 -4.54 0.41 -17.82
CA THR A 35 -5.03 0.03 -16.49
C THR A 35 -4.08 0.45 -15.39
N ARG A 36 -2.99 1.16 -15.75
CA ARG A 36 -2.03 1.67 -14.78
C ARG A 36 -2.64 2.83 -14.00
N PRO A 37 -2.48 2.85 -12.67
CA PRO A 37 -2.85 3.99 -11.84
C PRO A 37 -2.31 5.32 -12.38
N SER A 38 -3.13 6.35 -12.24
CA SER A 38 -2.79 7.70 -12.70
C SER A 38 -1.97 8.48 -11.69
N TYR A 39 -2.10 8.17 -10.39
CA TYR A 39 -1.46 8.93 -9.33
C TYR A 39 -0.99 8.09 -8.13
N HIS A 40 -1.05 6.77 -8.20
CA HIS A 40 -0.41 5.87 -7.25
C HIS A 40 0.96 5.42 -7.77
N ILE A 41 1.93 5.25 -6.88
CA ILE A 41 3.25 4.74 -7.24
C ILE A 41 3.12 3.29 -7.68
N THR A 42 3.68 2.97 -8.86
CA THR A 42 3.76 1.62 -9.41
C THR A 42 5.14 1.36 -9.96
N PRO A 43 5.62 0.11 -10.00
CA PRO A 43 6.87 -0.19 -10.69
C PRO A 43 6.69 0.03 -12.20
N GLU A 44 7.77 0.32 -12.90
CA GLU A 44 7.68 0.40 -14.37
C GLU A 44 7.22 -0.92 -14.97
N LYS A 45 7.77 -2.02 -14.48
CA LYS A 45 7.47 -3.40 -14.85
C LYS A 45 7.64 -4.29 -13.63
N LYS A 46 7.15 -5.52 -13.74
CA LYS A 46 7.41 -6.55 -12.73
C LYS A 46 6.69 -6.28 -11.42
N TRP A 47 7.24 -6.70 -10.29
CA TRP A 47 6.59 -6.66 -8.99
C TRP A 47 7.21 -5.60 -8.09
N MET A 48 6.35 -4.91 -7.31
CA MET A 48 6.76 -4.14 -6.15
C MET A 48 5.92 -4.52 -4.91
N ASN A 49 6.53 -4.36 -3.74
CA ASN A 49 5.87 -4.37 -2.45
C ASN A 49 6.55 -3.34 -1.53
N ASP A 50 6.59 -3.55 -0.27
CA ASP A 50 7.04 -2.72 0.85
C ASP A 50 7.81 -1.45 0.47
N PRO A 51 7.24 -0.26 0.68
CA PRO A 51 7.99 0.98 0.62
C PRO A 51 9.01 1.04 1.78
N GLN A 52 10.17 1.64 1.53
CA GLN A 52 11.19 1.84 2.55
C GLN A 52 11.13 3.28 3.05
N ARG A 53 11.43 3.50 4.34
CA ARG A 53 11.32 4.83 4.96
C ARG A 53 11.97 5.92 4.11
N PRO A 54 11.20 6.90 3.60
CA PRO A 54 11.74 8.05 2.88
C PRO A 54 12.58 8.98 3.77
N PHE A 55 13.51 9.68 3.14
CA PHE A 55 14.26 10.77 3.74
C PHE A 55 14.41 11.93 2.76
N PHE A 56 14.64 13.13 3.27
CA PHE A 56 14.89 14.33 2.47
C PHE A 56 16.39 14.66 2.48
N LEU A 57 16.98 14.72 1.29
CA LEU A 57 18.39 15.06 1.13
C LEU A 57 18.64 15.61 -0.29
N GLY A 58 19.46 16.68 -0.41
CA GLY A 58 19.78 17.26 -1.71
C GLY A 58 18.57 17.87 -2.42
N ASP A 59 17.65 18.46 -1.66
CA ASP A 59 16.42 19.10 -2.12
C ASP A 59 15.38 18.13 -2.74
N GLU A 60 15.52 16.82 -2.52
CA GLU A 60 14.60 15.78 -2.97
C GLU A 60 14.24 14.81 -1.83
N TRP A 61 13.03 14.27 -1.90
CA TRP A 61 12.63 13.09 -1.17
C TRP A 61 13.15 11.86 -1.88
N HIS A 62 13.75 10.96 -1.14
CA HIS A 62 14.22 9.65 -1.61
C HIS A 62 13.34 8.58 -1.01
N LEU A 63 12.71 7.78 -1.87
CA LEU A 63 11.92 6.61 -1.50
C LEU A 63 12.49 5.39 -2.22
N TYR A 64 12.64 4.30 -1.50
CA TYR A 64 12.95 3.00 -2.07
C TYR A 64 11.76 2.07 -1.85
N TYR A 65 11.63 1.06 -2.69
CA TYR A 65 10.65 0.00 -2.50
C TYR A 65 11.23 -1.35 -2.89
N LEU A 66 10.68 -2.42 -2.33
CA LEU A 66 11.04 -3.77 -2.73
C LEU A 66 10.59 -4.02 -4.17
N TYR A 67 11.53 -4.45 -4.99
CA TYR A 67 11.34 -4.70 -6.41
C TYR A 67 11.82 -6.08 -6.78
N ASN A 68 11.00 -6.87 -7.48
CA ASN A 68 11.41 -8.17 -8.00
C ASN A 68 11.52 -8.10 -9.52
N SER A 69 12.75 -7.86 -10.02
CA SER A 69 13.05 -7.80 -11.46
C SER A 69 12.86 -9.15 -12.19
N ASN A 70 12.84 -10.25 -11.47
CA ASN A 70 12.63 -11.61 -12.00
C ASN A 70 11.17 -12.10 -11.83
N PHE A 71 10.27 -11.23 -11.37
CA PHE A 71 8.86 -11.60 -11.16
C PHE A 71 8.26 -12.28 -12.38
N ASP A 72 7.59 -13.39 -12.13
CA ASP A 72 6.83 -14.16 -13.10
C ASP A 72 5.45 -14.48 -12.50
N SER A 73 4.39 -14.05 -13.16
CA SER A 73 3.01 -14.27 -12.70
C SER A 73 2.62 -15.75 -12.59
N SER A 74 3.32 -16.65 -13.28
CA SER A 74 3.14 -18.10 -13.12
C SER A 74 3.78 -18.66 -11.85
N ASN A 75 4.72 -17.91 -11.22
CA ASN A 75 5.37 -18.25 -9.97
C ASN A 75 5.70 -16.98 -9.16
N PRO A 76 4.68 -16.30 -8.60
CA PRO A 76 4.83 -14.98 -7.98
C PRO A 76 5.82 -14.91 -6.81
N GLY A 77 6.03 -16.01 -6.11
CA GLY A 77 6.97 -16.08 -4.99
C GLY A 77 8.44 -16.31 -5.37
N SER A 78 8.76 -16.39 -6.68
CA SER A 78 10.13 -16.64 -7.14
C SER A 78 10.88 -15.35 -7.44
N GLY A 79 12.22 -15.42 -7.39
CA GLY A 79 13.12 -14.40 -7.94
C GLY A 79 13.75 -13.46 -6.92
N GLY A 80 13.24 -13.40 -5.69
CA GLY A 80 13.75 -12.52 -4.62
C GLY A 80 13.60 -11.03 -4.92
N THR A 81 13.83 -10.19 -3.91
CA THR A 81 13.67 -8.73 -4.00
C THR A 81 15.00 -7.98 -3.95
N GLU A 82 14.96 -6.73 -4.39
CA GLU A 82 16.03 -5.74 -4.42
C GLU A 82 15.41 -4.35 -4.21
N TRP A 83 16.20 -3.33 -3.91
CA TRP A 83 15.65 -1.98 -3.72
C TRP A 83 15.67 -1.16 -4.99
N TYR A 84 14.52 -0.68 -5.39
CA TYR A 84 14.33 0.27 -6.49
C TYR A 84 14.14 1.68 -5.93
N HIS A 85 14.81 2.66 -6.52
CA HIS A 85 14.86 4.05 -6.08
C HIS A 85 13.96 4.96 -6.92
N ILE A 86 13.21 5.81 -6.25
CA ILE A 86 12.48 6.92 -6.84
C ILE A 86 12.72 8.19 -6.02
N THR A 87 12.64 9.36 -6.67
CA THR A 87 12.78 10.66 -6.01
C THR A 87 11.66 11.61 -6.35
N SER A 88 11.38 12.57 -5.46
CA SER A 88 10.35 13.59 -5.65
C SER A 88 10.70 14.89 -4.91
N THR A 89 10.27 16.01 -5.44
CA THR A 89 10.35 17.31 -4.75
C THR A 89 9.10 17.65 -3.96
N ASP A 90 7.98 16.93 -4.19
CA ASP A 90 6.66 17.24 -3.63
C ASP A 90 5.90 16.03 -3.06
N MET A 91 6.51 14.84 -3.12
CA MET A 91 5.91 13.55 -2.71
C MET A 91 4.64 13.15 -3.50
N VAL A 92 4.34 13.86 -4.58
CA VAL A 92 3.24 13.57 -5.50
C VAL A 92 3.79 13.11 -6.85
N HIS A 93 4.75 13.84 -7.41
CA HIS A 93 5.38 13.51 -8.69
C HIS A 93 6.73 12.83 -8.45
N TRP A 94 6.84 11.57 -8.85
CA TRP A 94 8.03 10.75 -8.59
C TRP A 94 8.82 10.49 -9.88
N THR A 95 10.13 10.55 -9.78
CA THR A 95 11.06 10.21 -10.86
C THR A 95 11.74 8.88 -10.57
N ARG A 96 11.71 7.95 -11.50
CA ARG A 96 12.39 6.65 -11.40
C ARG A 96 13.89 6.81 -11.55
N ARG A 97 14.65 6.14 -10.68
CA ARG A 97 16.13 6.17 -10.67
C ARG A 97 16.75 4.80 -10.95
N GLY A 98 16.00 3.72 -10.77
CA GLY A 98 16.46 2.34 -11.00
C GLY A 98 16.80 1.58 -9.74
N VAL A 99 17.34 0.38 -9.91
CA VAL A 99 17.77 -0.49 -8.81
C VAL A 99 19.07 0.06 -8.22
N VAL A 100 19.12 0.21 -6.89
CA VAL A 100 20.28 0.75 -6.14
C VAL A 100 20.91 -0.25 -5.18
N LEU A 101 20.15 -1.22 -4.69
CA LEU A 101 20.66 -2.37 -3.93
C LEU A 101 20.25 -3.64 -4.67
N GLU A 102 21.19 -4.22 -5.39
CA GLU A 102 20.96 -5.42 -6.18
C GLU A 102 21.06 -6.68 -5.31
N LYS A 103 20.14 -7.62 -5.49
CA LYS A 103 20.15 -8.93 -4.85
C LYS A 103 21.29 -9.82 -5.35
N TYR A 104 21.67 -10.83 -4.56
CA TYR A 104 22.66 -11.86 -4.89
C TYR A 104 24.03 -11.31 -5.30
N LYS A 105 24.40 -10.12 -4.86
CA LYS A 105 25.75 -9.59 -5.07
C LYS A 105 26.73 -10.11 -4.02
N PRO A 106 27.96 -10.42 -4.40
CA PRO A 106 29.00 -10.81 -3.45
C PRO A 106 29.35 -9.64 -2.52
N ASN A 107 29.45 -9.89 -1.23
CA ASN A 107 29.90 -8.90 -0.25
C ASN A 107 31.43 -8.84 -0.21
N PRO A 108 32.09 -7.70 -0.53
CA PRO A 108 33.54 -7.57 -0.42
C PRO A 108 33.97 -7.47 1.06
N PRO A 109 35.17 -7.93 1.43
CA PRO A 109 36.13 -8.69 0.61
C PRO A 109 35.85 -10.20 0.63
N SER A 110 34.89 -10.65 1.43
CA SER A 110 34.61 -12.08 1.67
C SER A 110 34.14 -12.84 0.43
N GLY A 111 33.45 -12.14 -0.49
CA GLY A 111 32.78 -12.75 -1.64
C GLY A 111 31.52 -13.53 -1.30
N ILE A 112 31.05 -13.50 -0.04
CA ILE A 112 29.84 -14.20 0.40
C ILE A 112 28.63 -13.55 -0.24
N ILE A 113 27.73 -14.35 -0.82
CA ILE A 113 26.44 -13.91 -1.33
C ILE A 113 25.42 -14.04 -0.19
N LEU A 114 24.90 -12.88 0.25
CA LEU A 114 23.95 -12.80 1.37
C LEU A 114 22.48 -12.89 0.94
N GLY A 115 22.22 -13.11 -0.35
CA GLY A 115 20.90 -13.41 -0.89
C GLY A 115 20.09 -12.20 -1.34
N ASP A 116 18.79 -12.27 -1.12
CA ASP A 116 17.81 -11.22 -1.43
C ASP A 116 18.06 -9.97 -0.59
N ILE A 117 17.60 -8.84 -1.07
CA ILE A 117 17.49 -7.61 -0.30
C ILE A 117 16.01 -7.42 0.06
N GLU A 118 15.68 -7.63 1.32
CA GLU A 118 14.32 -7.48 1.84
C GLU A 118 14.13 -6.10 2.51
N THR A 119 13.04 -5.93 3.26
CA THR A 119 12.70 -4.69 3.93
C THR A 119 13.76 -4.24 4.93
N GLY A 120 13.91 -2.92 5.04
CA GLY A 120 14.85 -2.26 5.94
C GLY A 120 14.55 -0.78 6.09
N SER A 121 15.55 0.00 6.45
CA SER A 121 15.43 1.46 6.50
C SER A 121 16.74 2.15 6.16
N ALA A 122 16.64 3.34 5.56
CA ALA A 122 17.76 4.23 5.30
C ALA A 122 17.69 5.46 6.20
N VAL A 123 18.83 5.90 6.70
CA VAL A 123 18.97 7.10 7.54
C VAL A 123 20.12 7.96 7.05
N VAL A 124 20.01 9.28 7.23
CA VAL A 124 21.12 10.22 6.97
C VAL A 124 21.95 10.34 8.24
N ASP A 125 23.19 9.88 8.21
CA ASP A 125 24.14 9.99 9.33
C ASP A 125 24.82 11.37 9.34
N ILE A 126 24.08 12.37 9.82
CA ILE A 126 24.51 13.77 9.85
C ILE A 126 25.80 13.94 10.66
N ASN A 127 25.94 13.15 11.72
CA ASN A 127 27.05 13.25 12.68
C ASN A 127 28.24 12.35 12.32
N ASN A 128 28.15 11.58 11.22
CA ASN A 128 29.19 10.64 10.80
C ASN A 128 29.53 9.60 11.89
N THR A 129 28.54 9.10 12.57
CA THR A 129 28.70 8.12 13.64
C THR A 129 29.22 6.79 13.10
N ALA A 130 28.82 6.42 11.88
CA ALA A 130 29.30 5.24 11.18
C ALA A 130 30.68 5.41 10.53
N GLY A 131 31.20 6.63 10.42
CA GLY A 131 32.52 6.90 9.85
C GLY A 131 32.61 6.78 8.33
N PHE A 132 31.47 6.82 7.60
CA PHE A 132 31.45 6.77 6.13
C PHE A 132 31.47 8.14 5.45
N GLY A 133 31.48 9.20 6.23
CA GLY A 133 31.41 10.59 5.79
C GLY A 133 30.19 11.30 6.37
N ARG A 134 30.32 12.62 6.52
CA ARG A 134 29.23 13.45 7.04
C ARG A 134 28.03 13.38 6.08
N SER A 135 26.85 13.16 6.62
CA SER A 135 25.60 13.01 5.86
C SER A 135 25.60 11.83 4.89
N ALA A 136 26.45 10.83 5.09
CA ALA A 136 26.32 9.57 4.37
C ALA A 136 24.94 8.97 4.64
N VAL A 137 24.31 8.40 3.62
CA VAL A 137 23.08 7.62 3.79
C VAL A 137 23.47 6.20 4.17
N VAL A 138 22.99 5.74 5.31
CA VAL A 138 23.22 4.37 5.80
C VAL A 138 21.92 3.60 5.71
N ALA A 139 21.94 2.51 4.93
CA ALA A 139 20.83 1.57 4.83
C ALA A 139 21.16 0.30 5.62
N ILE A 140 20.26 -0.12 6.51
CA ILE A 140 20.30 -1.44 7.13
C ILE A 140 19.09 -2.20 6.63
N VAL A 141 19.35 -3.33 6.02
CA VAL A 141 18.38 -4.15 5.32
C VAL A 141 18.42 -5.58 5.80
N THR A 142 17.31 -6.26 5.73
CA THR A 142 17.30 -7.71 5.85
C THR A 142 17.83 -8.32 4.56
N GLN A 143 18.80 -9.22 4.68
CA GLN A 143 19.21 -10.10 3.59
C GLN A 143 18.87 -11.54 3.91
N MET A 144 18.41 -12.28 2.91
CA MET A 144 18.02 -13.67 3.08
C MET A 144 18.72 -14.57 2.07
N ALA A 145 19.52 -15.51 2.58
CA ALA A 145 20.09 -16.59 1.82
C ALA A 145 19.70 -17.93 2.45
N ASP A 146 19.26 -18.88 1.63
CA ASP A 146 18.85 -20.22 2.07
C ASP A 146 17.80 -20.21 3.22
N GLY A 147 16.91 -19.20 3.21
CA GLY A 147 15.88 -19.05 4.24
C GLY A 147 16.38 -18.45 5.57
N VAL A 148 17.63 -18.01 5.65
CA VAL A 148 18.20 -17.38 6.85
C VAL A 148 18.20 -15.87 6.68
N GLN A 149 17.41 -15.18 7.51
CA GLN A 149 17.34 -13.73 7.58
C GLN A 149 18.40 -13.18 8.53
N GLN A 150 19.09 -12.13 8.11
CA GLN A 150 20.14 -11.43 8.86
C GLN A 150 20.21 -9.97 8.42
N GLN A 151 20.79 -9.07 9.23
CA GLN A 151 20.84 -7.66 8.89
C GLN A 151 22.20 -7.28 8.30
N SER A 152 22.17 -6.55 7.19
CA SER A 152 23.36 -6.06 6.48
C SER A 152 23.30 -4.55 6.31
N LEU A 153 24.47 -3.92 6.35
CA LEU A 153 24.65 -2.48 6.22
C LEU A 153 25.21 -2.16 4.83
N PHE A 154 24.62 -1.15 4.22
CA PHE A 154 25.09 -0.50 3.00
C PHE A 154 25.21 1.00 3.26
N TYR A 155 26.13 1.69 2.60
CA TYR A 155 26.26 3.14 2.74
C TYR A 155 26.43 3.82 1.40
N SER A 156 25.97 5.06 1.33
CA SER A 156 26.04 5.92 0.16
C SER A 156 26.72 7.23 0.52
N THR A 157 27.57 7.72 -0.39
CA THR A 157 28.22 9.04 -0.31
C THR A 157 27.77 9.98 -1.43
N ASP A 158 26.77 9.58 -2.19
CA ASP A 158 26.18 10.32 -3.30
C ASP A 158 24.67 10.58 -3.08
N ASN A 159 24.28 10.89 -1.84
CA ASN A 159 22.92 11.19 -1.42
C ASN A 159 21.92 10.03 -1.59
N GLY A 160 22.38 8.76 -1.62
CA GLY A 160 21.48 7.61 -1.74
C GLY A 160 21.22 7.15 -3.17
N TYR A 161 21.96 7.66 -4.16
CA TYR A 161 21.83 7.23 -5.56
C TYR A 161 22.57 5.95 -5.87
N SER A 162 23.60 5.61 -5.09
CA SER A 162 24.25 4.30 -5.14
C SER A 162 24.73 3.89 -3.75
N PHE A 163 24.86 2.57 -3.54
CA PHE A 163 25.24 2.02 -2.25
C PHE A 163 26.45 1.09 -2.36
N ILE A 164 27.31 1.15 -1.35
CA ILE A 164 28.47 0.29 -1.17
C ILE A 164 28.18 -0.65 0.00
N PRO A 165 28.32 -1.97 -0.17
CA PRO A 165 28.18 -2.90 0.95
C PRO A 165 29.30 -2.72 1.99
N TYR A 166 28.93 -2.74 3.26
CA TYR A 166 29.91 -2.69 4.34
C TYR A 166 30.68 -4.03 4.42
N GLU A 167 32.01 -3.95 4.52
CA GLU A 167 32.89 -5.13 4.53
C GLU A 167 32.62 -6.09 5.70
N GLY A 168 32.07 -5.59 6.81
CA GLY A 168 31.73 -6.37 8.00
C GLY A 168 30.36 -7.04 7.97
N ASN A 169 29.69 -7.07 6.83
CA ASN A 169 28.37 -7.73 6.72
C ASN A 169 28.47 -9.26 6.87
N PRO A 170 27.44 -9.91 7.45
CA PRO A 170 26.27 -9.28 8.08
C PRO A 170 26.63 -8.63 9.41
N ILE A 171 26.10 -7.42 9.68
CA ILE A 171 26.31 -6.72 10.96
C ILE A 171 25.54 -7.36 12.13
N MET A 172 24.43 -8.06 11.81
CA MET A 172 23.63 -8.82 12.78
C MET A 172 23.24 -10.17 12.18
N PRO A 173 24.07 -11.22 12.36
CA PRO A 173 23.67 -12.58 12.02
C PRO A 173 22.46 -13.01 12.83
N ASN A 174 21.57 -13.82 12.25
CA ASN A 174 20.46 -14.40 13.01
C ASN A 174 21.02 -15.31 14.12
N PRO A 175 20.74 -15.01 15.41
CA PRO A 175 21.34 -15.76 16.52
C PRO A 175 20.79 -17.19 16.66
N SER A 176 19.65 -17.49 16.04
CA SER A 176 18.99 -18.80 16.12
C SER A 176 18.12 -19.06 14.88
N PRO A 177 18.70 -19.27 13.70
CA PRO A 177 17.95 -19.35 12.45
C PRO A 177 16.83 -20.40 12.44
N SER A 178 17.05 -21.54 13.08
CA SER A 178 16.05 -22.62 13.17
C SER A 178 14.94 -22.36 14.17
N ALA A 179 15.19 -21.55 15.20
CA ALA A 179 14.20 -21.22 16.24
C ALA A 179 13.54 -19.85 16.03
N LYS A 180 14.19 -18.97 15.26
CA LYS A 180 13.70 -17.63 14.90
C LYS A 180 13.77 -17.47 13.38
N PRO A 181 12.85 -18.07 12.63
CA PRO A 181 12.84 -17.92 11.18
C PRO A 181 12.58 -16.46 10.75
N ALA A 182 11.76 -15.72 11.50
CA ALA A 182 11.52 -14.29 11.28
C ALA A 182 12.52 -13.47 12.11
N PHE A 183 13.39 -12.74 11.44
CA PHE A 183 14.40 -11.83 12.01
C PHE A 183 14.68 -10.74 10.98
N ARG A 184 13.73 -9.77 10.82
CA ARG A 184 13.66 -8.90 9.66
C ARG A 184 13.10 -7.51 9.92
N ASP A 185 13.13 -6.67 8.90
CA ASP A 185 12.51 -5.35 8.80
C ASP A 185 13.08 -4.34 9.82
N PRO A 186 14.41 -4.11 9.82
CA PRO A 186 15.02 -3.18 10.75
C PRO A 186 14.57 -1.75 10.47
N LYS A 187 13.95 -1.10 11.45
CA LYS A 187 13.62 0.33 11.41
C LYS A 187 14.50 1.09 12.37
N ILE A 188 15.18 2.13 11.88
CA ILE A 188 16.21 2.85 12.61
C ILE A 188 15.80 4.31 12.77
N PHE A 189 16.06 4.85 13.96
CA PHE A 189 15.99 6.29 14.21
C PHE A 189 17.06 6.72 15.21
N TRP A 190 17.38 8.03 15.22
CA TRP A 190 18.25 8.63 16.21
C TRP A 190 17.44 9.06 17.44
N ASP A 191 17.82 8.59 18.62
CA ASP A 191 17.26 9.02 19.90
C ASP A 191 18.06 10.24 20.38
N ASP A 192 17.50 11.42 20.19
CA ASP A 192 18.15 12.70 20.55
C ASP A 192 18.42 12.78 22.06
N LYS A 193 17.57 12.15 22.89
CA LYS A 193 17.68 12.21 24.33
C LYS A 193 18.83 11.35 24.85
N GLU A 194 18.97 10.15 24.31
CA GLU A 194 20.00 9.20 24.74
C GLU A 194 21.28 9.31 23.90
N GLY A 195 21.27 10.09 22.78
CA GLY A 195 22.41 10.31 21.90
C GLY A 195 22.92 9.06 21.21
N ARG A 196 22.02 8.21 20.74
CA ARG A 196 22.33 6.94 20.09
C ARG A 196 21.27 6.51 19.08
N TRP A 197 21.61 5.58 18.23
CA TRP A 197 20.69 4.94 17.32
C TRP A 197 19.84 3.86 18.04
N VAL A 198 18.58 3.78 17.66
CA VAL A 198 17.64 2.72 18.07
C VAL A 198 17.17 1.99 16.83
N MET A 199 17.11 0.68 16.92
CA MET A 199 16.52 -0.20 15.91
C MET A 199 15.37 -0.98 16.54
N SER A 200 14.20 -0.97 15.90
CA SER A 200 13.14 -1.95 16.10
C SER A 200 13.25 -3.02 15.01
N LEU A 201 13.16 -4.30 15.39
CA LEU A 201 13.33 -5.45 14.51
C LEU A 201 12.22 -6.48 14.76
N ALA A 202 11.58 -6.96 13.70
CA ALA A 202 10.56 -8.01 13.80
C ALA A 202 11.21 -9.38 14.08
N GLU A 203 10.77 -10.03 15.17
CA GLU A 203 11.27 -11.33 15.64
C GLU A 203 10.12 -12.34 15.82
N GLY A 204 9.30 -12.51 14.78
CA GLY A 204 8.17 -13.42 14.81
C GLY A 204 6.95 -12.84 15.53
N ASP A 205 6.72 -13.20 16.77
CA ASP A 205 5.58 -12.74 17.58
C ASP A 205 5.92 -11.56 18.52
N LYS A 206 7.06 -10.92 18.29
CA LYS A 206 7.55 -9.79 19.08
C LYS A 206 8.38 -8.83 18.26
N ILE A 207 8.60 -7.64 18.79
CA ILE A 207 9.55 -6.66 18.25
C ILE A 207 10.72 -6.56 19.23
N GLY A 208 11.93 -6.86 18.75
CA GLY A 208 13.17 -6.63 19.49
C GLY A 208 13.64 -5.18 19.33
N PHE A 209 14.18 -4.61 20.42
CA PHE A 209 14.81 -3.30 20.41
C PHE A 209 16.31 -3.42 20.61
N TYR A 210 17.04 -2.71 19.80
CA TYR A 210 18.49 -2.69 19.80
C TYR A 210 19.00 -1.26 19.78
N THR A 211 20.19 -1.03 20.32
CA THR A 211 20.84 0.29 20.33
C THR A 211 22.26 0.21 19.76
N SER A 212 22.71 1.30 19.15
CA SER A 212 24.04 1.44 18.57
C SER A 212 24.54 2.88 18.68
N ILE A 213 25.85 3.04 18.78
CA ILE A 213 26.53 4.35 18.69
C ILE A 213 27.16 4.58 17.32
N ASP A 214 27.29 3.52 16.50
CA ASP A 214 28.08 3.53 15.26
C ASP A 214 27.35 2.91 14.05
N LEU A 215 26.07 2.53 14.18
CA LEU A 215 25.26 1.80 13.18
C LEU A 215 25.81 0.42 12.75
N LYS A 216 26.97 0.03 13.22
CA LYS A 216 27.67 -1.21 12.86
C LYS A 216 27.54 -2.28 13.93
N THR A 217 27.53 -1.87 15.18
CA THR A 217 27.47 -2.75 16.35
C THR A 217 26.18 -2.50 17.10
N TRP A 218 25.38 -3.52 17.29
CA TRP A 218 24.06 -3.42 17.90
C TRP A 218 23.97 -4.27 19.16
N ALA A 219 23.45 -3.66 20.22
CA ALA A 219 23.19 -4.30 21.50
C ALA A 219 21.68 -4.47 21.71
N TYR A 220 21.22 -5.69 21.97
CA TYR A 220 19.84 -5.95 22.37
C TYR A 220 19.56 -5.30 23.73
N VAL A 221 18.43 -4.61 23.85
CA VAL A 221 18.03 -3.92 25.09
C VAL A 221 16.72 -4.43 25.67
N SER A 222 15.73 -4.69 24.85
CA SER A 222 14.41 -5.18 25.30
C SER A 222 13.57 -5.67 24.12
N GLU A 223 12.32 -6.04 24.42
CA GLU A 223 11.33 -6.43 23.43
C GLU A 223 9.94 -5.88 23.79
N PHE A 224 9.10 -5.73 22.78
CA PHE A 224 7.66 -5.57 22.92
C PHE A 224 6.97 -6.80 22.34
N LYS A 225 6.16 -7.44 23.16
CA LYS A 225 5.33 -8.58 22.76
C LYS A 225 3.88 -8.28 23.07
N PRO A 226 3.02 -8.02 22.07
CA PRO A 226 1.60 -7.87 22.27
C PRO A 226 1.02 -9.12 22.93
N GLU A 227 -0.01 -8.96 23.74
CA GLU A 227 -0.74 -10.08 24.32
C GLU A 227 -1.32 -10.97 23.20
N ASN A 228 -1.12 -12.28 23.30
CA ASN A 228 -1.53 -13.27 22.28
C ASN A 228 -1.04 -13.01 20.85
N ALA A 229 0.08 -12.30 20.67
CA ALA A 229 0.57 -11.86 19.36
C ALA A 229 0.54 -12.95 18.29
N GLY A 230 1.15 -14.11 18.56
CA GLY A 230 1.23 -15.21 17.59
C GLY A 230 -0.12 -15.86 17.23
N VAL A 231 -1.14 -15.70 18.07
CA VAL A 231 -2.50 -16.24 17.84
C VAL A 231 -3.39 -15.22 17.15
N ASP A 232 -3.33 -13.96 17.59
CA ASP A 232 -4.26 -12.91 17.18
C ASP A 232 -3.72 -12.04 16.05
N LEU A 233 -2.39 -11.83 16.00
CA LEU A 233 -1.73 -10.92 15.08
C LEU A 233 -0.78 -11.61 14.10
N GLY A 234 -0.57 -12.92 14.23
CA GLY A 234 0.32 -13.69 13.36
C GLY A 234 1.80 -13.35 13.54
N ILE A 235 2.54 -13.39 12.46
CA ILE A 235 3.92 -12.91 12.42
C ILE A 235 3.88 -11.39 12.28
N LEU A 236 4.64 -10.71 13.16
CA LEU A 236 4.76 -9.25 13.13
C LEU A 236 5.83 -8.85 12.12
N GLU A 237 5.60 -7.75 11.39
CA GLU A 237 6.48 -7.24 10.34
C GLU A 237 6.57 -5.72 10.38
N CYS A 238 7.55 -5.14 9.70
CA CYS A 238 7.68 -3.70 9.42
C CYS A 238 7.43 -2.80 10.64
N PRO A 239 8.14 -2.99 11.78
CA PRO A 239 7.93 -2.17 12.98
C PRO A 239 8.35 -0.72 12.74
N ASP A 240 7.59 0.25 13.27
CA ASP A 240 7.89 1.67 13.20
C ASP A 240 7.65 2.34 14.56
N LEU A 241 8.74 2.77 15.22
CA LEU A 241 8.69 3.43 16.52
C LEU A 241 9.00 4.93 16.37
N TYR A 242 8.08 5.79 16.76
CA TYR A 242 8.21 7.24 16.61
C TYR A 242 7.42 8.05 17.63
N GLN A 243 7.68 9.36 17.68
CA GLN A 243 6.93 10.32 18.50
C GLN A 243 6.02 11.19 17.66
N ILE A 244 4.88 11.57 18.27
CA ILE A 244 3.94 12.54 17.69
C ILE A 244 3.21 13.28 18.83
N ASP A 245 2.90 14.57 18.60
CA ASP A 245 2.22 15.41 19.57
C ASP A 245 0.70 15.16 19.52
N LEU A 246 0.10 14.85 20.67
CA LEU A 246 -1.35 14.69 20.77
C LEU A 246 -2.02 16.06 20.65
N ASP A 247 -2.96 16.18 19.71
CA ASP A 247 -3.68 17.41 19.37
C ASP A 247 -2.77 18.60 18.97
N GLY A 248 -1.55 18.29 18.49
CA GLY A 248 -0.54 19.30 18.20
C GLY A 248 0.08 19.97 19.44
N ASP A 249 -0.19 19.44 20.64
CA ASP A 249 0.32 19.96 21.92
C ASP A 249 1.68 19.32 22.24
N SER A 250 2.76 20.10 22.10
CA SER A 250 4.13 19.62 22.36
C SER A 250 4.38 19.14 23.80
N THR A 251 3.49 19.48 24.75
CA THR A 251 3.56 19.00 26.13
C THR A 251 2.94 17.61 26.29
N LYS A 252 2.21 17.14 25.28
CA LYS A 252 1.52 15.82 25.25
C LYS A 252 2.11 14.88 24.21
N ARG A 253 3.44 14.97 23.99
CA ARG A 253 4.14 14.10 23.06
C ARG A 253 4.05 12.64 23.46
N THR A 254 3.62 11.81 22.52
CA THR A 254 3.30 10.40 22.71
C THR A 254 4.15 9.55 21.79
N TRP A 255 4.60 8.38 22.25
CA TRP A 255 5.25 7.40 21.40
C TRP A 255 4.20 6.49 20.76
N ILE A 256 4.46 6.17 19.50
CA ILE A 256 3.69 5.21 18.72
C ILE A 256 4.61 4.07 18.34
N LEU A 257 4.14 2.84 18.51
CA LEU A 257 4.72 1.64 17.89
C LEU A 257 3.69 1.09 16.91
N ALA A 258 3.96 1.24 15.62
CA ALA A 258 3.17 0.66 14.54
C ALA A 258 3.88 -0.56 13.97
N LEU A 259 3.13 -1.51 13.41
CA LEU A 259 3.68 -2.72 12.80
C LEU A 259 2.67 -3.40 11.87
N GLY A 260 3.16 -4.17 10.92
CA GLY A 260 2.37 -5.07 10.09
C GLY A 260 1.91 -6.30 10.88
N ALA A 261 0.63 -6.63 10.79
CA ALA A 261 0.03 -7.75 11.51
C ALA A 261 -1.17 -8.36 10.76
N ASN A 262 -1.53 -9.58 11.10
CA ASN A 262 -2.79 -10.17 10.69
C ASN A 262 -3.94 -9.53 11.48
N GLY A 263 -5.01 -9.17 10.76
CA GLY A 263 -6.20 -8.56 11.36
C GLY A 263 -7.42 -9.49 11.47
N TYR A 264 -7.25 -10.79 11.32
CA TYR A 264 -8.37 -11.74 11.19
C TYR A 264 -9.34 -11.73 12.37
N ARG A 265 -8.84 -11.57 13.59
CA ARG A 265 -9.68 -11.43 14.78
C ARG A 265 -10.44 -10.11 14.87
N TYR A 266 -10.01 -9.13 14.08
CA TYR A 266 -10.58 -7.80 14.00
C TYR A 266 -11.40 -7.61 12.73
N ASN A 267 -11.77 -8.71 12.05
CA ASN A 267 -12.47 -8.71 10.77
C ASN A 267 -11.72 -7.93 9.67
N ARG A 268 -10.39 -8.06 9.65
CA ARG A 268 -9.48 -7.43 8.68
C ARG A 268 -8.66 -8.49 7.96
N THR A 269 -7.99 -8.09 6.89
CA THR A 269 -6.88 -8.80 6.27
C THR A 269 -5.57 -8.55 7.03
N THR A 270 -4.43 -8.67 6.38
CA THR A 270 -3.19 -8.06 6.88
C THR A 270 -3.34 -6.53 6.88
N GLY A 271 -2.81 -5.85 7.87
CA GLY A 271 -2.93 -4.40 8.02
C GLY A 271 -1.89 -3.82 8.97
N THR A 272 -1.96 -2.52 9.19
CA THR A 272 -1.05 -1.81 10.09
C THR A 272 -1.70 -1.57 11.43
N ALA A 273 -1.30 -2.37 12.42
CA ALA A 273 -1.68 -2.21 13.81
C ALA A 273 -0.76 -1.22 14.53
N TYR A 274 -1.26 -0.46 15.50
CA TYR A 274 -0.43 0.43 16.31
C TYR A 274 -0.89 0.51 17.78
N TRP A 275 0.07 0.89 18.63
CA TRP A 275 -0.15 1.21 20.04
C TRP A 275 0.39 2.59 20.34
N THR A 276 -0.35 3.35 21.17
CA THR A 276 0.19 4.52 21.84
C THR A 276 0.89 4.08 23.13
N GLY A 277 1.94 4.79 23.55
CA GLY A 277 2.68 4.36 24.72
C GLY A 277 3.81 5.30 25.11
N LYS A 278 4.79 4.71 25.81
CA LYS A 278 5.99 5.40 26.31
C LYS A 278 7.23 4.61 25.91
N TRP A 279 8.26 5.32 25.49
CA TRP A 279 9.61 4.81 25.31
C TRP A 279 10.51 5.44 26.39
N ASP A 280 11.20 4.63 27.18
CA ASP A 280 12.07 5.09 28.26
C ASP A 280 13.56 5.17 27.89
N GLY A 281 13.88 4.97 26.62
CA GLY A 281 15.23 4.86 26.07
C GLY A 281 15.65 3.41 25.83
N ASN A 282 15.04 2.44 26.50
CA ASN A 282 15.39 1.02 26.38
C ASN A 282 14.20 0.14 25.99
N GLY A 283 12.96 0.52 26.35
CA GLY A 283 11.79 -0.30 26.12
C GLY A 283 10.54 0.52 25.82
N PHE A 284 9.63 -0.09 25.06
CA PHE A 284 8.30 0.45 24.78
C PHE A 284 7.27 -0.19 25.71
N THR A 285 6.45 0.66 26.34
CA THR A 285 5.31 0.24 27.15
C THR A 285 4.04 0.80 26.54
N ALA A 286 3.16 -0.06 26.06
CA ALA A 286 1.87 0.33 25.48
C ALA A 286 0.92 0.84 26.57
N THR A 287 0.09 1.83 26.20
CA THR A 287 -0.98 2.34 27.07
C THR A 287 -2.12 1.35 27.18
N GLU A 288 -2.46 0.70 26.05
CA GLU A 288 -3.55 -0.26 25.95
C GLU A 288 -3.02 -1.63 25.50
N SER A 289 -3.68 -2.71 25.93
CA SER A 289 -3.29 -4.08 25.57
C SER A 289 -3.59 -4.41 24.11
N PHE A 290 -4.66 -3.84 23.54
CA PHE A 290 -5.10 -4.11 22.18
C PHE A 290 -4.64 -3.02 21.22
N PRO A 291 -4.36 -3.38 19.95
CA PRO A 291 -4.00 -2.40 18.95
C PRO A 291 -5.17 -1.59 18.45
N GLN A 292 -4.86 -0.39 17.95
CA GLN A 292 -5.65 0.33 16.98
C GLN A 292 -5.10 0.04 15.58
N TRP A 293 -5.80 0.45 14.54
CA TRP A 293 -5.43 0.22 13.15
C TRP A 293 -5.37 1.54 12.38
N MET A 294 -4.36 1.69 11.51
CA MET A 294 -4.17 2.94 10.73
C MET A 294 -5.15 3.05 9.57
N ASP A 295 -5.62 1.92 9.06
CA ASP A 295 -6.55 1.81 7.93
C ASP A 295 -7.42 0.57 8.13
N ASP A 296 -8.69 0.68 7.85
CA ASP A 296 -9.67 -0.39 8.01
C ASP A 296 -9.92 -1.16 6.71
N GLY A 297 -9.33 -0.69 5.61
CA GLY A 297 -9.39 -1.32 4.31
C GLY A 297 -8.57 -2.59 4.22
N PRO A 298 -8.78 -3.37 3.18
CA PRO A 298 -8.08 -4.65 3.02
C PRO A 298 -6.64 -4.49 2.48
N ASP A 299 -6.27 -3.33 1.94
CA ASP A 299 -5.03 -3.13 1.20
C ASP A 299 -4.22 -1.93 1.72
N PHE A 300 -3.69 -2.06 2.94
CA PHE A 300 -2.80 -1.06 3.57
C PHE A 300 -1.81 -1.75 4.49
N TYR A 301 -0.70 -2.21 3.94
CA TYR A 301 0.28 -3.05 4.63
C TYR A 301 1.72 -2.54 4.48
N ALA A 302 2.64 -3.07 5.30
CA ALA A 302 4.06 -2.69 5.31
C ALA A 302 4.28 -1.16 5.37
N THR A 303 3.48 -0.48 6.18
CA THR A 303 3.49 0.97 6.29
C THR A 303 4.82 1.48 6.84
N VAL A 304 5.34 2.50 6.20
CA VAL A 304 6.47 3.27 6.72
C VAL A 304 6.04 4.71 6.98
N SER A 305 6.58 5.30 8.05
CA SER A 305 6.35 6.72 8.33
C SER A 305 7.67 7.49 8.48
N TRP A 306 7.61 8.81 8.22
CA TRP A 306 8.77 9.69 8.32
C TRP A 306 8.36 11.08 8.81
N GLU A 307 9.34 11.82 9.28
CA GLU A 307 9.14 13.14 9.87
C GLU A 307 8.67 14.16 8.82
N ASN A 308 7.73 15.02 9.21
CA ASN A 308 7.48 16.27 8.51
C ASN A 308 8.59 17.27 8.89
N PRO A 309 9.43 17.75 7.94
CA PRO A 309 10.50 18.66 8.26
C PRO A 309 10.04 20.01 8.83
N ASP A 310 8.84 20.44 8.43
CA ASP A 310 8.27 21.73 8.86
C ASP A 310 7.55 21.61 10.22
N ASP A 311 7.17 20.40 10.63
CA ASP A 311 6.46 20.14 11.88
C ASP A 311 6.79 18.75 12.44
N ARG A 312 8.03 18.57 12.84
CA ARG A 312 8.66 17.26 13.17
C ARG A 312 7.84 16.35 14.06
N TYR A 313 7.06 16.91 14.97
CA TYR A 313 6.29 16.14 15.92
C TYR A 313 4.78 16.39 15.86
N GLY A 314 4.32 17.49 15.27
CA GLY A 314 2.90 17.80 15.15
C GLY A 314 2.21 16.98 14.06
N SER A 315 2.96 16.57 13.03
CA SER A 315 2.49 15.64 12.00
C SER A 315 3.62 14.78 11.45
N ARG A 316 3.25 13.68 10.78
CA ARG A 316 4.16 12.79 10.06
C ARG A 316 3.59 12.48 8.69
N TYR A 317 4.43 12.00 7.80
CA TYR A 317 3.98 11.40 6.57
C TYR A 317 4.00 9.87 6.67
N ALA A 318 3.13 9.20 5.92
CA ALA A 318 3.09 7.74 5.83
C ALA A 318 2.71 7.29 4.41
N ILE A 319 3.20 6.12 4.04
CA ILE A 319 2.84 5.40 2.81
C ILE A 319 2.83 3.90 3.10
N ALA A 320 2.03 3.13 2.37
CA ALA A 320 1.90 1.70 2.55
C ALA A 320 1.80 0.97 1.21
N TRP A 321 2.21 -0.27 1.17
CA TRP A 321 1.90 -1.15 0.06
C TRP A 321 0.39 -1.43 0.01
N MET A 322 -0.26 -1.09 -1.10
CA MET A 322 -1.67 -1.40 -1.32
C MET A 322 -1.80 -2.84 -1.78
N ASN A 323 -1.87 -3.75 -0.83
CA ASN A 323 -2.15 -5.16 -1.08
C ASN A 323 -2.36 -5.92 0.23
N SER A 324 -2.71 -7.20 0.11
CA SER A 324 -2.81 -8.14 1.24
C SER A 324 -2.20 -9.49 0.85
N TRP A 325 -1.42 -10.07 1.77
CA TRP A 325 -0.87 -11.41 1.57
C TRP A 325 -1.94 -12.50 1.44
N ASP A 326 -3.19 -12.21 1.85
CA ASP A 326 -4.31 -13.16 1.70
C ASP A 326 -4.61 -13.49 0.25
N TYR A 327 -4.29 -12.59 -0.69
CA TYR A 327 -4.59 -12.75 -2.12
C TYR A 327 -3.54 -12.18 -3.07
N ALA A 328 -2.50 -11.51 -2.61
CA ALA A 328 -1.52 -10.84 -3.47
C ALA A 328 -0.98 -11.71 -4.60
N ALA A 329 -0.72 -12.99 -4.34
CA ALA A 329 -0.23 -13.94 -5.34
C ALA A 329 -1.32 -14.43 -6.32
N SER A 330 -2.59 -14.08 -6.10
CA SER A 330 -3.73 -14.55 -6.89
C SER A 330 -4.45 -13.43 -7.65
N LEU A 331 -4.03 -12.18 -7.44
CA LEU A 331 -4.63 -11.02 -8.10
C LEU A 331 -4.42 -11.06 -9.62
N PRO A 332 -5.33 -10.48 -10.41
CA PRO A 332 -5.11 -10.26 -11.82
C PRO A 332 -3.90 -9.34 -12.03
N TYR A 333 -2.91 -9.81 -12.78
CA TYR A 333 -1.78 -8.96 -13.14
C TYR A 333 -2.03 -8.32 -14.50
N TYR A 334 -2.00 -7.00 -14.53
CA TYR A 334 -2.07 -6.27 -15.78
C TYR A 334 -0.72 -6.34 -16.49
N ALA A 335 -0.74 -6.87 -17.70
CA ALA A 335 0.29 -7.09 -18.71
C ALA A 335 1.78 -7.04 -18.29
N ASP A 336 2.26 -6.09 -17.49
CA ASP A 336 3.70 -5.91 -17.26
C ASP A 336 4.09 -5.52 -15.82
N PHE A 337 3.15 -5.16 -14.94
CA PHE A 337 3.45 -4.76 -13.56
C PHE A 337 2.48 -5.35 -12.53
N ALA A 338 2.92 -5.44 -11.29
CA ALA A 338 2.14 -5.85 -10.12
C ALA A 338 2.57 -5.07 -8.87
N GLY A 339 1.61 -4.68 -8.08
CA GLY A 339 1.79 -3.88 -6.86
C GLY A 339 1.72 -2.39 -7.10
N GLN A 340 1.35 -1.68 -6.06
CA GLN A 340 1.32 -0.23 -5.97
C GLN A 340 1.39 0.21 -4.51
N ASP A 341 1.80 1.45 -4.26
CA ASP A 341 1.71 2.08 -2.95
C ASP A 341 0.44 2.93 -2.84
N SER A 342 -0.01 3.17 -1.60
CA SER A 342 -1.09 4.10 -1.26
C SER A 342 -0.71 5.54 -1.59
N LEU A 343 -1.66 6.45 -1.49
CA LEU A 343 -1.34 7.87 -1.43
C LEU A 343 -0.41 8.16 -0.25
N VAL A 344 0.51 9.10 -0.41
CA VAL A 344 1.24 9.67 0.73
C VAL A 344 0.25 10.43 1.60
N ARG A 345 0.21 10.09 2.90
CA ARG A 345 -0.72 10.67 3.87
C ARG A 345 0.00 11.51 4.91
N GLU A 346 -0.61 12.64 5.28
CA GLU A 346 -0.28 13.33 6.52
C GLU A 346 -1.00 12.64 7.67
N VAL A 347 -0.25 12.25 8.70
CA VAL A 347 -0.74 11.54 9.89
C VAL A 347 -0.62 12.46 11.10
N LYS A 348 -1.68 12.57 11.88
CA LYS A 348 -1.74 13.31 13.15
C LYS A 348 -2.30 12.43 14.25
N LEU A 349 -1.94 12.73 15.49
CA LEU A 349 -2.53 12.10 16.66
C LEU A 349 -3.58 13.05 17.28
N LYS A 350 -4.81 12.62 17.33
CA LYS A 350 -5.92 13.41 17.88
C LYS A 350 -6.63 12.70 19.02
N THR A 351 -7.21 13.47 19.91
CA THR A 351 -8.12 12.93 20.93
C THR A 351 -9.49 12.71 20.31
N ILE A 352 -9.88 11.44 20.12
CA ILE A 352 -11.20 11.04 19.66
C ILE A 352 -11.85 10.16 20.72
N ASN A 353 -13.04 10.55 21.19
CA ASN A 353 -13.76 9.85 22.27
C ASN A 353 -12.87 9.58 23.50
N SER A 354 -12.05 10.55 23.89
CA SER A 354 -11.10 10.50 25.00
C SER A 354 -9.91 9.54 24.78
N SER A 355 -9.72 8.99 23.60
CA SER A 355 -8.60 8.12 23.24
C SER A 355 -7.67 8.79 22.22
N PRO A 356 -6.34 8.71 22.39
CA PRO A 356 -5.41 9.12 21.36
C PRO A 356 -5.54 8.21 20.14
N THR A 357 -5.87 8.80 18.99
CA THR A 357 -6.15 8.07 17.75
C THR A 357 -5.39 8.71 16.60
N LEU A 358 -4.70 7.89 15.78
CA LEU A 358 -4.08 8.35 14.54
C LEU A 358 -5.17 8.64 13.52
N VAL A 359 -5.12 9.84 12.95
CA VAL A 359 -5.94 10.24 11.81
C VAL A 359 -5.03 10.52 10.62
N SER A 360 -5.49 10.22 9.41
CA SER A 360 -4.67 10.41 8.22
C SER A 360 -5.48 10.89 7.03
N ILE A 361 -4.91 11.85 6.29
CA ILE A 361 -5.47 12.37 5.03
C ILE A 361 -4.36 12.43 3.98
N PRO A 362 -4.66 12.33 2.68
CA PRO A 362 -3.68 12.56 1.64
C PRO A 362 -3.06 13.95 1.75
N ILE A 363 -1.76 14.07 1.45
CA ILE A 363 -1.06 15.36 1.46
C ILE A 363 -1.70 16.35 0.48
N GLY A 364 -1.60 17.65 0.80
CA GLY A 364 -2.28 18.71 0.04
C GLY A 364 -1.90 18.77 -1.45
N GLY A 365 -0.70 18.37 -1.81
CA GLY A 365 -0.21 18.36 -3.19
C GLY A 365 -1.07 17.55 -4.17
N TYR A 366 -1.76 16.50 -3.70
CA TYR A 366 -2.70 15.78 -4.56
C TYR A 366 -3.89 16.65 -5.04
N GLY A 367 -4.18 17.76 -4.38
CA GLY A 367 -5.23 18.69 -4.85
C GLY A 367 -4.92 19.32 -6.20
N GLU A 368 -3.64 19.41 -6.56
CA GLU A 368 -3.17 20.10 -7.78
C GLU A 368 -3.25 19.25 -9.04
N ILE A 369 -3.39 17.92 -8.88
CA ILE A 369 -3.46 16.99 -10.01
C ILE A 369 -4.88 16.76 -10.54
N PHE A 370 -5.86 17.39 -9.93
CA PHE A 370 -7.27 17.26 -10.34
C PHE A 370 -7.78 18.53 -11.01
N ALA A 371 -8.56 18.33 -12.07
CA ALA A 371 -9.24 19.39 -12.79
C ALA A 371 -10.21 20.19 -11.90
N SER A 372 -10.71 21.30 -12.41
CA SER A 372 -11.75 22.07 -11.74
C SER A 372 -12.98 21.21 -11.43
N PRO A 373 -13.51 21.23 -10.20
CA PRO A 373 -14.58 20.34 -9.80
C PRO A 373 -15.93 20.69 -10.45
N LYS A 374 -16.68 19.66 -10.81
CA LYS A 374 -18.11 19.73 -11.12
C LYS A 374 -18.89 19.47 -9.84
N SER A 375 -19.84 20.34 -9.49
CA SER A 375 -20.49 20.27 -8.19
C SER A 375 -22.02 20.39 -8.29
N VAL A 376 -22.69 19.77 -7.31
CA VAL A 376 -24.11 19.98 -6.99
C VAL A 376 -24.28 20.07 -5.47
N SER A 377 -25.37 20.70 -5.01
CA SER A 377 -25.71 20.77 -3.59
C SER A 377 -27.22 20.65 -3.37
N ASP A 378 -27.58 20.34 -2.14
CA ASP A 378 -28.95 20.33 -1.65
C ASP A 378 -29.88 19.45 -2.50
N LYS A 379 -29.42 18.20 -2.73
CA LYS A 379 -30.20 17.18 -3.44
C LYS A 379 -30.75 16.14 -2.48
N THR A 380 -31.99 15.73 -2.74
CA THR A 380 -32.52 14.53 -2.09
C THR A 380 -32.06 13.32 -2.87
N ILE A 381 -31.32 12.39 -2.24
CA ILE A 381 -30.96 11.10 -2.81
C ILE A 381 -31.94 10.05 -2.32
N THR A 382 -32.40 9.21 -3.26
CA THR A 382 -33.31 8.11 -3.01
C THR A 382 -32.75 6.83 -3.62
N THR A 383 -33.53 5.77 -3.67
CA THR A 383 -33.19 4.53 -4.40
C THR A 383 -33.10 4.72 -5.92
N ASP A 384 -33.63 5.82 -6.46
CA ASP A 384 -33.49 6.18 -7.87
C ASP A 384 -32.19 6.97 -8.10
N PRO A 385 -31.23 6.46 -8.89
CA PRO A 385 -29.99 7.16 -9.19
C PRO A 385 -30.17 8.56 -9.79
N ALA A 386 -31.27 8.79 -10.52
CA ALA A 386 -31.56 10.10 -11.10
C ALA A 386 -31.86 11.17 -10.05
N SER A 387 -32.25 10.79 -8.83
CA SER A 387 -32.61 11.72 -7.75
C SER A 387 -31.44 12.60 -7.32
N ALA A 388 -30.21 12.11 -7.33
CA ALA A 388 -29.01 12.85 -6.97
C ALA A 388 -28.69 13.99 -7.95
N SER A 389 -29.22 13.93 -9.18
CA SER A 389 -28.99 14.93 -10.24
C SER A 389 -27.50 15.27 -10.42
N LEU A 390 -26.66 14.25 -10.48
CA LEU A 390 -25.20 14.41 -10.58
C LEU A 390 -24.80 15.18 -11.85
N PRO A 391 -23.65 15.89 -11.86
CA PRO A 391 -23.14 16.55 -13.04
C PRO A 391 -22.89 15.57 -14.18
N SER A 392 -23.04 16.02 -15.43
CA SER A 392 -22.68 15.23 -16.61
C SER A 392 -21.16 15.19 -16.86
N GLY A 393 -20.69 14.18 -17.61
CA GLY A 393 -19.29 14.08 -18.02
C GLY A 393 -18.37 13.73 -16.84
N MET A 394 -18.76 12.78 -16.03
CA MET A 394 -17.96 12.21 -14.93
C MET A 394 -17.36 10.84 -15.29
N GLU A 395 -17.16 10.58 -16.57
CA GLU A 395 -16.78 9.28 -17.14
C GLU A 395 -15.26 9.17 -17.32
N GLN A 396 -14.49 9.35 -16.22
CA GLN A 396 -13.04 9.28 -16.27
C GLN A 396 -12.52 8.09 -15.46
N GLY A 397 -11.33 7.58 -15.84
CA GLY A 397 -10.70 6.45 -15.18
C GLY A 397 -10.19 6.75 -13.77
N ALA A 398 -9.71 7.98 -13.54
CA ALA A 398 -9.17 8.42 -12.27
C ALA A 398 -9.80 9.78 -11.86
N TYR A 399 -10.23 9.89 -10.62
CA TYR A 399 -10.96 11.07 -10.13
C TYR A 399 -11.02 11.12 -8.60
N ILE A 400 -11.46 12.26 -8.08
CA ILE A 400 -11.78 12.44 -6.68
C ILE A 400 -13.25 12.83 -6.52
N ILE A 401 -13.93 12.26 -5.54
CA ILE A 401 -15.26 12.68 -5.07
C ILE A 401 -15.11 13.26 -3.67
N ARG A 402 -15.72 14.42 -3.43
CA ARG A 402 -15.94 14.96 -2.09
C ARG A 402 -17.43 15.13 -1.89
N ALA A 403 -17.97 14.56 -0.82
CA ALA A 403 -19.40 14.61 -0.55
C ALA A 403 -19.68 14.84 0.95
N THR A 404 -20.71 15.61 1.22
CA THR A 404 -21.30 15.72 2.56
C THR A 404 -22.73 15.23 2.49
N ILE A 405 -23.05 14.24 3.30
CA ILE A 405 -24.37 13.60 3.33
C ILE A 405 -24.96 13.78 4.72
N SER A 406 -26.25 14.12 4.79
CA SER A 406 -27.00 14.22 6.04
C SER A 406 -28.20 13.30 6.03
N LYS A 407 -28.45 12.68 7.19
CA LYS A 407 -29.67 11.98 7.55
C LYS A 407 -30.47 12.91 8.47
N ASN A 408 -31.50 13.56 7.93
CA ASN A 408 -32.35 14.50 8.69
C ASN A 408 -33.45 13.74 9.43
N ASP A 409 -34.11 14.42 10.37
CA ASP A 409 -35.27 13.88 11.08
C ASP A 409 -36.38 13.54 10.06
N GLY A 410 -36.84 12.31 10.10
CA GLY A 410 -37.82 11.75 9.17
C GLY A 410 -37.26 11.09 7.93
N ASP A 411 -35.96 11.20 7.64
CA ASP A 411 -35.30 10.44 6.59
C ASP A 411 -35.29 8.94 6.95
N LYS A 412 -35.59 8.10 5.96
CA LYS A 412 -35.66 6.65 6.12
C LYS A 412 -34.44 5.93 5.55
N GLY A 413 -33.56 6.64 4.84
CA GLY A 413 -32.34 6.09 4.31
C GLY A 413 -31.41 5.68 5.46
N ASN A 414 -30.79 4.53 5.36
CA ASN A 414 -29.80 4.04 6.34
C ASN A 414 -28.40 4.15 5.79
N GLU A 415 -28.24 3.92 4.48
CA GLU A 415 -26.93 3.95 3.82
C GLU A 415 -26.95 4.91 2.64
N VAL A 416 -25.85 5.66 2.48
CA VAL A 416 -25.51 6.25 1.19
C VAL A 416 -24.54 5.35 0.46
N ARG A 417 -24.80 5.09 -0.81
CA ARG A 417 -23.99 4.24 -1.68
C ARG A 417 -23.51 5.02 -2.89
N PHE A 418 -22.20 5.06 -3.06
CA PHE A 418 -21.53 5.53 -4.27
C PHE A 418 -21.18 4.27 -5.08
N VAL A 419 -21.96 4.00 -6.11
CA VAL A 419 -21.68 2.93 -7.07
C VAL A 419 -20.74 3.51 -8.10
N ILE A 420 -19.50 3.08 -8.08
CA ILE A 420 -18.40 3.59 -8.90
C ILE A 420 -17.86 2.51 -9.82
N LYS A 421 -17.15 2.91 -10.86
CA LYS A 421 -16.57 1.96 -11.82
C LYS A 421 -17.60 0.94 -12.32
N SER A 422 -18.79 1.42 -12.68
CA SER A 422 -19.89 0.56 -13.14
C SER A 422 -19.95 0.48 -14.66
N ASP A 423 -20.12 -0.74 -15.18
CA ASP A 423 -20.46 -1.02 -16.58
C ASP A 423 -21.92 -1.49 -16.74
N GLY A 424 -22.69 -1.45 -15.65
CA GLY A 424 -24.07 -1.92 -15.58
C GLY A 424 -24.22 -3.40 -15.17
N THR A 425 -23.13 -4.19 -15.22
CA THR A 425 -23.08 -5.59 -14.76
C THR A 425 -22.21 -5.70 -13.51
N PHE A 426 -21.05 -5.07 -13.55
CA PHE A 426 -20.04 -5.04 -12.48
C PHE A 426 -19.93 -3.63 -11.92
N SER A 427 -19.60 -3.50 -10.65
CA SER A 427 -19.33 -2.23 -10.00
C SER A 427 -18.62 -2.41 -8.67
N THR A 428 -17.89 -1.37 -8.25
CA THR A 428 -17.45 -1.21 -6.88
C THR A 428 -18.44 -0.31 -6.15
N THR A 429 -18.79 -0.66 -4.93
CA THR A 429 -19.64 0.19 -4.09
C THR A 429 -18.88 0.63 -2.84
N VAL A 430 -18.85 1.93 -2.61
CA VAL A 430 -18.35 2.54 -1.38
C VAL A 430 -19.45 3.38 -0.75
N GLY A 431 -19.46 3.53 0.56
CA GLY A 431 -20.53 4.28 1.17
C GLY A 431 -20.40 4.47 2.67
N TYR A 432 -21.50 4.90 3.28
CA TYR A 432 -21.60 5.10 4.72
C TYR A 432 -22.93 4.60 5.24
N ASP A 433 -22.87 3.80 6.31
CA ASP A 433 -24.02 3.29 7.04
C ASP A 433 -24.25 4.14 8.30
N PHE A 434 -25.34 4.89 8.32
CA PHE A 434 -25.75 5.76 9.42
C PHE A 434 -26.31 4.99 10.63
N VAL A 435 -26.69 3.72 10.46
CA VAL A 435 -27.19 2.90 11.58
C VAL A 435 -26.04 2.39 12.44
N HIS A 436 -24.96 1.95 11.79
CA HIS A 436 -23.78 1.42 12.46
C HIS A 436 -22.65 2.44 12.59
N SER A 437 -22.83 3.67 12.03
CA SER A 437 -21.80 4.72 12.00
C SER A 437 -20.48 4.18 11.44
N GLN A 438 -20.50 3.73 10.18
CA GLN A 438 -19.31 3.16 9.54
C GLN A 438 -19.30 3.39 8.03
N ALA A 439 -18.12 3.63 7.48
CA ALA A 439 -17.92 3.53 6.03
C ALA A 439 -17.80 2.06 5.61
N PHE A 440 -18.03 1.79 4.34
CA PHE A 440 -17.90 0.43 3.79
C PHE A 440 -17.36 0.43 2.36
N LEU A 441 -16.72 -0.69 2.00
CA LEU A 441 -16.24 -1.04 0.67
C LEU A 441 -16.76 -2.42 0.28
N VAL A 442 -17.44 -2.50 -0.86
CA VAL A 442 -17.96 -3.73 -1.48
C VAL A 442 -17.35 -3.85 -2.87
N ARG A 443 -16.67 -4.97 -3.14
CA ARG A 443 -15.96 -5.23 -4.40
C ARG A 443 -16.11 -6.66 -4.91
N ASP A 444 -17.08 -7.40 -4.41
CA ASP A 444 -17.36 -8.81 -4.76
C ASP A 444 -17.81 -9.01 -6.23
N SER A 445 -18.19 -7.91 -6.88
CA SER A 445 -18.64 -7.86 -8.27
C SER A 445 -18.02 -6.65 -8.99
N ASP A 446 -16.73 -6.34 -8.74
CA ASP A 446 -16.07 -5.17 -9.30
C ASP A 446 -15.60 -5.36 -10.75
N GLY A 447 -15.43 -6.61 -11.21
CA GLY A 447 -15.08 -6.95 -12.59
C GLY A 447 -14.88 -8.43 -12.80
N SER A 448 -14.82 -8.87 -14.05
CA SER A 448 -14.65 -10.29 -14.42
C SER A 448 -13.21 -10.80 -14.22
N ALA A 449 -12.25 -9.93 -14.05
CA ALA A 449 -10.84 -10.31 -13.91
C ALA A 449 -10.57 -11.13 -12.65
N THR A 450 -11.29 -10.85 -11.55
CA THR A 450 -11.14 -11.56 -10.28
C THR A 450 -11.81 -12.93 -10.23
N ASP A 451 -12.66 -13.26 -11.21
CA ASP A 451 -13.35 -14.56 -11.28
C ASP A 451 -12.40 -15.76 -11.44
N SER A 452 -11.17 -15.51 -11.93
CA SER A 452 -10.14 -16.54 -12.07
C SER A 452 -9.35 -16.85 -10.80
N MET A 453 -9.56 -16.11 -9.73
CA MET A 453 -8.87 -16.31 -8.45
C MET A 453 -9.28 -17.63 -7.80
N ALA A 454 -8.35 -18.25 -7.06
CA ALA A 454 -8.65 -19.42 -6.24
C ALA A 454 -9.66 -19.08 -5.13
N ALA A 455 -10.49 -20.03 -4.72
CA ALA A 455 -11.63 -19.78 -3.84
C ALA A 455 -11.29 -19.11 -2.50
N GLY A 456 -10.19 -19.47 -1.86
CA GLY A 456 -9.76 -18.83 -0.59
C GLY A 456 -9.36 -17.37 -0.76
N PRO A 457 -8.39 -17.06 -1.65
CA PRO A 457 -8.04 -15.67 -1.99
C PRO A 457 -9.23 -14.86 -2.50
N LYS A 458 -10.10 -15.43 -3.34
CA LYS A 458 -11.32 -14.75 -3.82
C LYS A 458 -12.25 -14.39 -2.66
N GLN A 459 -12.47 -15.30 -1.71
CA GLN A 459 -13.29 -15.03 -0.53
C GLN A 459 -12.72 -13.90 0.31
N ALA A 460 -11.40 -13.86 0.52
CA ALA A 460 -10.75 -12.80 1.28
C ALA A 460 -10.88 -11.44 0.56
N TYR A 461 -10.75 -11.44 -0.77
CA TYR A 461 -10.93 -10.27 -1.62
C TYR A 461 -12.38 -9.77 -1.59
N ASP A 462 -13.38 -10.63 -1.75
CA ASP A 462 -14.81 -10.29 -1.85
C ASP A 462 -15.43 -9.84 -0.53
N THR A 463 -14.77 -10.12 0.60
CA THR A 463 -15.33 -9.77 1.91
C THR A 463 -15.54 -8.27 2.03
N VAL A 464 -16.77 -7.87 2.35
CA VAL A 464 -17.10 -6.47 2.64
C VAL A 464 -16.25 -5.96 3.79
N ARG A 465 -15.65 -4.80 3.60
CA ARG A 465 -14.83 -4.13 4.63
C ARG A 465 -15.54 -2.90 5.14
N THR A 466 -15.41 -2.67 6.44
CA THR A 466 -16.03 -1.54 7.11
C THR A 466 -15.02 -0.82 7.99
N ALA A 467 -15.11 0.51 8.02
CA ALA A 467 -14.33 1.39 8.90
C ALA A 467 -15.30 2.07 9.87
N PRO A 468 -15.28 1.72 11.17
CA PRO A 468 -16.07 2.40 12.16
C PRO A 468 -15.73 3.89 12.22
N ASP A 469 -16.73 4.75 12.13
CA ASP A 469 -16.60 6.18 12.35
C ASP A 469 -16.74 6.44 13.87
N PRO A 470 -15.67 6.80 14.56
CA PRO A 470 -15.69 6.92 16.00
C PRO A 470 -16.53 8.10 16.51
N THR A 471 -16.74 9.10 15.67
CA THR A 471 -17.56 10.27 16.03
C THR A 471 -19.03 10.09 15.71
N GLY A 472 -19.33 9.37 14.64
CA GLY A 472 -20.70 9.13 14.18
C GLY A 472 -21.46 10.41 13.88
N GLY A 473 -22.81 10.31 13.81
CA GLY A 473 -23.68 11.47 13.70
C GLY A 473 -24.64 11.43 12.53
N SER A 474 -25.44 12.48 12.40
CA SER A 474 -26.41 12.63 11.31
C SER A 474 -25.81 13.21 10.03
N THR A 475 -24.55 13.61 10.05
CA THR A 475 -23.84 14.16 8.90
C THR A 475 -22.47 13.54 8.80
N VAL A 476 -22.09 13.11 7.59
CA VAL A 476 -20.78 12.54 7.28
C VAL A 476 -20.15 13.29 6.11
N LYS A 477 -18.84 13.48 6.19
CA LYS A 477 -18.01 13.94 5.08
C LYS A 477 -17.23 12.77 4.53
N LEU A 478 -17.27 12.57 3.23
CA LEU A 478 -16.50 11.53 2.52
C LEU A 478 -15.62 12.18 1.48
N VAL A 479 -14.35 11.78 1.48
CA VAL A 479 -13.42 12.06 0.39
C VAL A 479 -12.99 10.71 -0.19
N ILE A 480 -13.28 10.51 -1.47
CA ILE A 480 -13.07 9.22 -2.15
C ILE A 480 -12.13 9.46 -3.32
N TYR A 481 -10.92 8.93 -3.21
CA TYR A 481 -9.95 8.90 -4.30
C TYR A 481 -10.16 7.62 -5.08
N VAL A 482 -10.37 7.72 -6.38
CA VAL A 482 -10.59 6.58 -7.28
C VAL A 482 -9.56 6.62 -8.38
N ASP A 483 -8.76 5.59 -8.47
CA ASP A 483 -7.82 5.39 -9.56
C ASP A 483 -8.27 4.22 -10.45
N TRP A 484 -7.47 3.84 -11.43
CA TRP A 484 -7.84 2.76 -12.35
C TRP A 484 -8.14 1.45 -11.66
N ASN A 485 -7.39 1.10 -10.63
CA ASN A 485 -7.47 -0.18 -9.93
C ASN A 485 -7.45 -0.05 -8.40
N SER A 486 -7.82 1.12 -7.87
CA SER A 486 -7.86 1.33 -6.42
C SER A 486 -8.88 2.38 -5.99
N VAL A 487 -9.26 2.30 -4.73
CA VAL A 487 -10.09 3.28 -4.05
C VAL A 487 -9.55 3.52 -2.64
N GLU A 488 -9.44 4.79 -2.25
CA GLU A 488 -9.14 5.19 -0.87
C GLU A 488 -10.23 6.15 -0.37
N ILE A 489 -10.83 5.81 0.77
CA ILE A 489 -11.97 6.51 1.36
C ILE A 489 -11.56 7.11 2.69
N PHE A 490 -11.73 8.41 2.85
CA PHE A 490 -11.44 9.16 4.06
C PHE A 490 -12.74 9.75 4.62
N VAL A 491 -13.03 9.41 5.88
CA VAL A 491 -14.25 9.81 6.58
C VAL A 491 -13.90 10.91 7.59
N ASN A 492 -14.67 11.99 7.65
CA ASN A 492 -14.58 13.04 8.64
C ASN A 492 -13.15 13.54 8.91
N ASP A 493 -12.47 13.95 7.81
CA ASP A 493 -11.07 14.41 7.88
C ASP A 493 -10.07 13.32 8.34
N GLY A 494 -10.34 12.07 7.98
CA GLY A 494 -9.44 10.93 8.19
C GLY A 494 -9.58 10.22 9.54
N GLU A 495 -10.69 10.41 10.23
CA GLU A 495 -11.00 9.71 11.49
C GLU A 495 -11.27 8.21 11.28
N ALA A 496 -11.74 7.84 10.09
CA ALA A 496 -11.81 6.47 9.61
C ALA A 496 -11.34 6.42 8.15
N VAL A 497 -10.63 5.37 7.77
CA VAL A 497 -10.04 5.22 6.43
C VAL A 497 -10.20 3.80 5.92
N LEU A 498 -10.50 3.66 4.62
CA LEU A 498 -10.57 2.39 3.90
C LEU A 498 -9.76 2.48 2.62
N SER A 499 -8.76 1.62 2.45
CA SER A 499 -8.00 1.47 1.22
C SER A 499 -8.23 0.10 0.61
N GLY A 500 -8.50 0.06 -0.69
CA GLY A 500 -8.75 -1.20 -1.40
C GLY A 500 -8.34 -1.18 -2.86
N LEU A 501 -7.74 -2.28 -3.29
CA LEU A 501 -7.59 -2.59 -4.71
C LEU A 501 -8.94 -3.00 -5.29
N ILE A 502 -9.18 -2.59 -6.53
CA ILE A 502 -10.35 -2.96 -7.33
C ILE A 502 -9.90 -3.37 -8.73
N TYR A 503 -10.67 -4.21 -9.40
CA TYR A 503 -10.34 -4.70 -10.73
C TYR A 503 -11.51 -4.52 -11.72
N PRO A 504 -11.95 -3.27 -11.94
CA PRO A 504 -13.08 -2.99 -12.82
C PRO A 504 -12.80 -3.39 -14.26
N ASN A 505 -13.85 -3.72 -15.01
CA ASN A 505 -13.75 -3.88 -16.46
C ASN A 505 -13.36 -2.54 -17.09
N GLN A 506 -12.70 -2.58 -18.25
CA GLN A 506 -12.11 -1.40 -18.91
C GLN A 506 -13.08 -0.27 -19.23
N GLU A 507 -14.29 -0.61 -19.61
CA GLU A 507 -15.34 0.34 -19.98
C GLU A 507 -16.16 0.80 -18.76
N ALA A 508 -15.79 0.36 -17.56
CA ALA A 508 -16.51 0.64 -16.32
C ALA A 508 -16.25 2.07 -15.82
N ASN A 509 -17.04 3.02 -16.28
CA ASN A 509 -16.91 4.45 -15.94
C ASN A 509 -18.15 5.01 -15.21
N GLY A 510 -19.20 4.21 -15.02
CA GLY A 510 -20.45 4.67 -14.41
C GLY A 510 -20.27 5.09 -12.95
N ILE A 511 -20.92 6.19 -12.58
CA ILE A 511 -21.00 6.72 -11.21
C ILE A 511 -22.45 7.00 -10.86
N GLN A 512 -22.91 6.46 -9.73
CA GLN A 512 -24.23 6.72 -9.18
C GLN A 512 -24.13 7.01 -7.68
N VAL A 513 -25.05 7.81 -7.16
CA VAL A 513 -25.20 8.04 -5.71
C VAL A 513 -26.66 7.77 -5.36
N VAL A 514 -26.87 6.80 -4.47
CA VAL A 514 -28.21 6.34 -4.08
C VAL A 514 -28.31 6.15 -2.57
N SER A 515 -29.54 6.16 -2.05
CA SER A 515 -29.85 5.63 -0.73
C SER A 515 -30.30 4.18 -0.85
N ASP A 516 -30.03 3.36 0.16
CA ASP A 516 -30.48 1.95 0.23
C ASP A 516 -32.01 1.85 0.28
N ILE A 517 -32.63 2.71 1.10
CA ILE A 517 -34.10 2.84 1.26
C ILE A 517 -34.46 4.29 1.52
N GLY A 518 -35.71 4.68 1.18
CA GLY A 518 -36.21 6.02 1.48
C GLY A 518 -35.37 7.15 0.88
N SER A 519 -34.95 8.09 1.71
CA SER A 519 -34.19 9.27 1.27
C SER A 519 -33.12 9.69 2.25
N LEU A 520 -32.10 10.37 1.74
CA LEU A 520 -31.04 11.09 2.45
C LEU A 520 -30.83 12.45 1.76
N THR A 521 -30.13 13.37 2.41
CA THR A 521 -29.77 14.66 1.83
C THR A 521 -28.31 14.69 1.41
N LEU A 522 -28.04 14.89 0.12
CA LEU A 522 -26.73 15.24 -0.41
C LEU A 522 -26.52 16.74 -0.23
N VAL A 523 -25.92 17.13 0.89
CA VAL A 523 -25.68 18.54 1.24
C VAL A 523 -24.72 19.17 0.23
N SER A 524 -23.65 18.45 -0.11
CA SER A 524 -22.71 18.85 -1.15
C SER A 524 -22.12 17.62 -1.84
N PHE A 525 -21.81 17.79 -3.11
CA PHE A 525 -21.08 16.82 -3.92
C PHE A 525 -20.17 17.57 -4.88
N SER A 526 -18.95 17.12 -5.00
CA SER A 526 -18.04 17.56 -6.05
C SER A 526 -17.27 16.38 -6.61
N TYR A 527 -17.04 16.42 -7.92
CA TYR A 527 -16.26 15.47 -8.69
C TYR A 527 -15.18 16.24 -9.46
N ALA A 528 -13.94 15.77 -9.41
CA ALA A 528 -12.86 16.29 -10.24
C ALA A 528 -12.09 15.14 -10.86
N ALA A 529 -11.95 15.14 -12.18
CA ALA A 529 -11.14 14.18 -12.91
C ALA A 529 -9.66 14.43 -12.66
N CYS A 530 -8.86 13.38 -12.63
CA CYS A 530 -7.42 13.51 -12.66
C CYS A 530 -7.01 13.98 -14.07
N ASP A 531 -6.32 15.11 -14.16
CA ASP A 531 -5.66 15.50 -15.38
C ASP A 531 -4.57 14.47 -15.68
N SER A 532 -4.51 13.96 -16.91
CA SER A 532 -3.59 12.88 -17.28
C SER A 532 -2.15 13.28 -16.95
N ILE A 533 -1.64 12.75 -15.86
CA ILE A 533 -0.25 12.94 -15.50
C ILE A 533 0.51 11.78 -16.12
N ASP A 534 1.56 12.10 -16.86
CA ASP A 534 2.68 11.18 -17.07
C ASP A 534 3.40 11.11 -15.71
N TYR A 535 2.76 10.39 -14.74
CA TYR A 535 3.10 10.34 -13.32
C TYR A 535 4.53 9.86 -13.06
N LEU A 536 5.09 9.21 -14.05
CA LEU A 536 6.41 8.63 -14.00
C LEU A 536 7.19 9.19 -15.20
N GLY A 537 7.65 10.43 -15.07
CA GLY A 537 8.38 11.16 -16.09
C GLY A 537 9.24 10.24 -16.96
N LYS A 538 9.26 10.52 -18.27
CA LYS A 538 10.16 9.85 -19.19
C LYS A 538 11.56 9.95 -18.64
N ALA A 539 12.19 8.77 -18.40
CA ALA A 539 13.59 8.67 -18.01
C ALA A 539 14.50 9.41 -18.99
#